data_d62ded8684b0f66ec36fe340b833e5ef
#
_entry.id   d62ded8684b0f66ec36fe340b833e5ef
#
_cell.length_a   1.000
_cell.length_b   1.000
_cell.length_c   1.000
_cell.angle_alpha   90.00
_cell.angle_beta   90.00
_cell.angle_gamma   90.00
#
_symmetry.space_group_name_H-M   'P 1'
#
loop_
_entity.id
_entity.type
_entity.pdbx_description
1 polymer ?
#
loop_
_entity_poly.entity_id
_entity_poly.type
_entity_poly.pdbx_seq_one_letter_code
_entity_poly.pdbx_strand_id
1 'polypeptide(L)'
;MRATSLIAVVLAAAVVAGCGAPSGAGDAAVRRARLDALRRTAAAEVYENCKDSVVNIGIRRPDASKPGVNVIEYGSGVVLTETGYVLTNAHAFRHGGTCAAGFHKGKEYPARLVAQDEQRDLAIVKISPERPLKPLKLGRSADLVVGEQIITMGNPFGMGLTVTYGIVAALGRSTKSEYTFYPEMIQTSASINPGSSGGPLLNVFGECVGLNSTERMGANDIGFAIPADRLREALPDVLAPEGRFGFVLGLTLETDGPARVKEVAKGSPAEAAGVRAGDIIFRAGKATVGSAAEFYLALMEFRGGQTLPLALLRGGRGVDVAAALAKIEPRAPDTVVAPAPGLMGELYEGQWEAVPDFSTLKPAATTKVETFDLAKYKGRDFFALRFTGYLEVPADGIYAFYLTSDDGSRLSIGDRLVVDNDGLHPAVTKRGFIPLKAGKHAITVAYFERSGDEALGVSWEGPGVKKGPIPATALFARGAGR
;
A
#
# COMPACT_ATOMS: atom_id res chain seq x y z
N MET A 1 -30.12 -25.48 -18.10
CA MET A 1 -31.35 -24.72 -18.44
C MET A 1 -30.92 -23.29 -18.67
N ARG A 2 -31.16 -22.79 -19.86
CA ARG A 2 -30.69 -21.49 -20.39
C ARG A 2 -31.47 -20.34 -19.75
N ALA A 3 -30.79 -19.33 -19.19
CA ALA A 3 -31.37 -18.03 -18.88
C ALA A 3 -30.73 -17.00 -19.82
N THR A 4 -31.49 -16.63 -20.85
CA THR A 4 -31.20 -15.59 -21.82
C THR A 4 -31.39 -14.22 -21.17
N SER A 5 -30.35 -13.42 -21.12
CA SER A 5 -30.43 -11.99 -20.78
C SER A 5 -31.07 -11.21 -21.90
N LEU A 6 -32.23 -10.64 -21.62
CA LEU A 6 -32.92 -9.69 -22.48
C LEU A 6 -32.34 -8.30 -22.26
N ILE A 7 -31.58 -7.80 -23.24
CA ILE A 7 -31.35 -6.36 -23.37
C ILE A 7 -32.62 -5.78 -23.97
N ALA A 8 -33.45 -5.18 -23.14
CA ALA A 8 -34.65 -4.48 -23.58
C ALA A 8 -34.26 -3.10 -24.11
N VAL A 9 -34.06 -2.99 -25.41
CA VAL A 9 -34.16 -1.72 -26.13
C VAL A 9 -35.62 -1.37 -26.20
N VAL A 10 -36.10 -0.47 -25.33
CA VAL A 10 -37.45 0.07 -25.42
C VAL A 10 -37.49 1.09 -26.57
N LEU A 11 -37.79 0.64 -27.76
CA LEU A 11 -38.31 1.48 -28.84
C LEU A 11 -39.83 1.57 -28.64
N ALA A 12 -40.31 2.60 -27.95
CA ALA A 12 -41.71 2.94 -27.93
C ALA A 12 -42.03 3.69 -29.25
N ALA A 13 -42.45 2.98 -30.26
CA ALA A 13 -43.09 3.58 -31.42
C ALA A 13 -44.57 3.85 -31.10
N ALA A 14 -44.87 5.08 -30.67
CA ALA A 14 -46.23 5.57 -30.65
C ALA A 14 -46.57 6.08 -32.05
N VAL A 15 -47.29 5.25 -32.84
CA VAL A 15 -48.00 5.72 -34.03
C VAL A 15 -49.31 6.32 -33.52
N VAL A 16 -49.40 7.63 -33.49
CA VAL A 16 -50.65 8.37 -33.38
C VAL A 16 -50.84 9.11 -34.70
N ALA A 17 -51.77 8.62 -35.52
CA ALA A 17 -52.30 9.34 -36.64
C ALA A 17 -53.21 10.47 -36.14
N GLY A 18 -52.73 11.70 -36.25
CA GLY A 18 -53.51 12.89 -36.02
C GLY A 18 -52.88 14.04 -36.78
N CYS A 19 -53.53 14.52 -37.84
CA CYS A 19 -53.15 15.69 -38.59
C CYS A 19 -53.18 16.95 -37.72
N GLY A 20 -52.00 17.38 -37.28
CA GLY A 20 -51.74 18.71 -36.75
C GLY A 20 -50.31 19.04 -37.11
N ALA A 21 -50.07 20.18 -37.74
CA ALA A 21 -48.72 20.63 -38.07
C ALA A 21 -47.81 20.59 -36.81
N PRO A 22 -46.65 19.96 -36.85
CA PRO A 22 -45.77 19.90 -35.69
C PRO A 22 -45.29 21.32 -35.34
N SER A 23 -45.55 21.74 -34.14
CA SER A 23 -44.98 23.01 -33.61
C SER A 23 -43.45 22.80 -33.56
N GLY A 24 -42.67 23.54 -34.32
CA GLY A 24 -41.23 23.40 -34.49
C GLY A 24 -40.40 23.45 -33.17
N ALA A 25 -41.06 23.81 -32.06
CA ALA A 25 -40.49 23.77 -30.75
C ALA A 25 -40.35 22.36 -30.14
N GLY A 26 -41.33 21.46 -30.41
CA GLY A 26 -41.31 20.07 -29.96
C GLY A 26 -40.21 19.25 -30.65
N ASP A 27 -40.12 19.40 -31.99
CA ASP A 27 -39.11 18.71 -32.81
C ASP A 27 -37.70 19.19 -32.47
N ALA A 28 -37.51 20.48 -32.20
CA ALA A 28 -36.21 21.03 -31.73
C ALA A 28 -35.82 20.48 -30.38
N ALA A 29 -36.74 20.35 -29.43
CA ALA A 29 -36.47 19.76 -28.11
C ALA A 29 -36.12 18.27 -28.21
N VAL A 30 -36.86 17.48 -28.98
CA VAL A 30 -36.57 16.06 -29.21
C VAL A 30 -35.24 15.88 -29.92
N ARG A 31 -34.94 16.69 -30.95
CA ARG A 31 -33.63 16.67 -31.63
C ARG A 31 -32.52 17.05 -30.68
N ARG A 32 -32.71 18.07 -29.81
CA ARG A 32 -31.75 18.48 -28.77
C ARG A 32 -31.46 17.35 -27.78
N ALA A 33 -32.51 16.72 -27.23
CA ALA A 33 -32.37 15.58 -26.33
C ALA A 33 -31.63 14.40 -26.96
N ARG A 34 -31.90 14.10 -28.23
CA ARG A 34 -31.20 13.05 -29.00
C ARG A 34 -29.72 13.42 -29.20
N LEU A 35 -29.39 14.64 -29.53
CA LEU A 35 -27.99 15.11 -29.65
C LEU A 35 -27.28 15.12 -28.32
N ASP A 36 -27.92 15.49 -27.22
CA ASP A 36 -27.37 15.45 -25.90
C ASP A 36 -27.11 14.00 -25.44
N ALA A 37 -27.97 13.06 -25.75
CA ALA A 37 -27.74 11.62 -25.53
C ALA A 37 -26.52 11.10 -26.31
N LEU A 38 -26.37 11.51 -27.58
CA LEU A 38 -25.21 11.13 -28.41
C LEU A 38 -23.88 11.73 -27.93
N ARG A 39 -23.89 12.83 -27.17
CA ARG A 39 -22.71 13.44 -26.60
C ARG A 39 -22.27 12.75 -25.30
N ARG A 40 -23.14 12.02 -24.63
CA ARG A 40 -22.84 11.29 -23.40
C ARG A 40 -22.27 9.93 -23.75
N THR A 41 -20.95 9.88 -23.89
CA THR A 41 -20.21 8.62 -24.04
C THR A 41 -19.98 7.99 -22.66
N ALA A 42 -19.64 6.69 -22.61
CA ALA A 42 -19.26 6.02 -21.37
C ALA A 42 -18.13 6.78 -20.64
N ALA A 43 -17.15 7.31 -21.37
CA ALA A 43 -16.08 8.11 -20.80
C ALA A 43 -16.59 9.41 -20.13
N ALA A 44 -17.58 10.09 -20.72
CA ALA A 44 -18.17 11.29 -20.14
C ALA A 44 -18.96 10.96 -18.87
N GLU A 45 -19.69 9.85 -18.83
CA GLU A 45 -20.43 9.41 -17.65
C GLU A 45 -19.49 8.97 -16.51
N VAL A 46 -18.46 8.20 -16.84
CA VAL A 46 -17.45 7.79 -15.87
C VAL A 46 -16.72 9.01 -15.29
N TYR A 47 -16.37 9.99 -16.13
CA TYR A 47 -15.76 11.24 -15.65
C TYR A 47 -16.68 11.96 -14.65
N GLU A 48 -17.93 12.19 -14.98
CA GLU A 48 -18.88 12.88 -14.09
C GLU A 48 -19.08 12.12 -12.77
N ASN A 49 -19.09 10.80 -12.82
CA ASN A 49 -19.27 9.95 -11.64
C ASN A 49 -18.01 9.85 -10.76
N CYS A 50 -16.81 9.94 -11.34
CA CYS A 50 -15.56 9.65 -10.61
C CYS A 50 -14.68 10.89 -10.34
N LYS A 51 -14.95 12.05 -10.94
CA LYS A 51 -14.11 13.26 -10.81
C LYS A 51 -13.86 13.72 -9.38
N ASP A 52 -14.81 13.50 -8.47
CA ASP A 52 -14.70 13.88 -7.06
C ASP A 52 -13.99 12.79 -6.20
N SER A 53 -13.62 11.67 -6.84
CA SER A 53 -12.88 10.56 -6.22
C SER A 53 -11.42 10.50 -6.64
N VAL A 54 -10.99 11.45 -7.50
CA VAL A 54 -9.61 11.56 -8.00
C VAL A 54 -9.01 12.88 -7.54
N VAL A 55 -7.80 12.82 -6.98
CA VAL A 55 -7.08 14.00 -6.50
C VAL A 55 -5.81 14.24 -7.31
N ASN A 56 -5.45 15.50 -7.44
CA ASN A 56 -4.14 15.93 -7.90
C ASN A 56 -3.19 15.89 -6.70
N ILE A 57 -2.03 15.28 -6.83
CA ILE A 57 -0.98 15.27 -5.81
C ILE A 57 0.15 16.17 -6.26
N GLY A 58 0.52 17.11 -5.40
CA GLY A 58 1.69 17.98 -5.58
C GLY A 58 2.70 17.71 -4.46
N ILE A 59 3.94 17.37 -4.83
CA ILE A 59 5.04 17.20 -3.88
C ILE A 59 6.05 18.30 -4.11
N ARG A 60 6.15 19.20 -3.13
CA ARG A 60 7.06 20.34 -3.17
C ARG A 60 8.34 19.99 -2.43
N ARG A 61 9.48 20.16 -3.08
CA ARG A 61 10.80 20.01 -2.50
C ARG A 61 11.79 21.06 -2.99
N PRO A 62 12.87 21.35 -2.23
CA PRO A 62 13.95 22.20 -2.73
C PRO A 62 14.59 21.61 -4.00
N ASP A 63 14.91 22.47 -4.95
CA ASP A 63 15.71 22.09 -6.12
C ASP A 63 17.16 21.89 -5.68
N ALA A 64 17.69 20.68 -5.83
CA ALA A 64 19.06 20.35 -5.45
C ALA A 64 20.10 21.13 -6.29
N SER A 65 19.74 21.57 -7.50
CA SER A 65 20.63 22.31 -8.43
C SER A 65 20.53 23.82 -8.30
N LYS A 66 19.47 24.35 -7.65
CA LYS A 66 19.17 25.79 -7.58
C LYS A 66 18.75 26.19 -6.17
N PRO A 67 19.67 26.64 -5.30
CA PRO A 67 19.36 27.09 -3.95
C PRO A 67 18.26 28.16 -3.93
N GLY A 68 17.28 27.96 -3.03
CA GLY A 68 16.12 28.86 -2.87
C GLY A 68 14.97 28.65 -3.86
N VAL A 69 15.10 27.74 -4.82
CA VAL A 69 14.04 27.35 -5.74
C VAL A 69 13.38 26.07 -5.25
N ASN A 70 12.07 25.98 -5.36
CA ASN A 70 11.33 24.75 -5.14
C ASN A 70 10.84 24.17 -6.46
N VAL A 71 10.95 22.87 -6.61
CA VAL A 71 10.30 22.11 -7.67
C VAL A 71 9.03 21.45 -7.12
N ILE A 72 8.04 21.29 -7.99
CA ILE A 72 6.81 20.55 -7.67
C ILE A 72 6.75 19.36 -8.63
N GLU A 73 6.73 18.18 -8.04
CA GLU A 73 6.43 16.95 -8.76
C GLU A 73 4.92 16.72 -8.70
N TYR A 74 4.31 16.49 -9.84
CA TYR A 74 2.87 16.25 -9.94
C TYR A 74 2.58 14.77 -10.07
N GLY A 75 1.51 14.34 -9.43
CA GLY A 75 0.93 13.02 -9.51
C GLY A 75 -0.57 13.09 -9.37
N SER A 76 -1.18 11.94 -9.31
CA SER A 76 -2.60 11.75 -9.08
C SER A 76 -2.84 10.79 -7.93
N GLY A 77 -4.06 10.73 -7.43
CA GLY A 77 -4.42 9.80 -6.38
C GLY A 77 -5.89 9.40 -6.44
N VAL A 78 -6.19 8.25 -5.84
CA VAL A 78 -7.52 7.66 -5.75
C VAL A 78 -8.00 7.74 -4.31
N VAL A 79 -9.15 8.37 -4.08
CA VAL A 79 -9.79 8.41 -2.75
C VAL A 79 -10.27 7.01 -2.38
N LEU A 80 -9.77 6.47 -1.26
CA LEU A 80 -10.14 5.13 -0.77
C LEU A 80 -11.21 5.18 0.32
N THR A 81 -11.27 6.27 1.10
CA THR A 81 -12.22 6.40 2.22
C THR A 81 -12.83 7.80 2.30
N GLU A 82 -14.03 7.87 2.89
CA GLU A 82 -14.70 9.14 3.20
C GLU A 82 -13.87 10.05 4.11
N THR A 83 -13.00 9.46 4.92
CA THR A 83 -12.17 10.17 5.90
C THR A 83 -10.88 10.73 5.31
N GLY A 84 -10.54 10.39 4.04
CA GLY A 84 -9.42 11.00 3.31
C GLY A 84 -8.14 10.16 3.24
N TYR A 85 -8.21 8.83 3.27
CA TYR A 85 -7.11 7.99 2.79
C TYR A 85 -7.13 7.97 1.27
N VAL A 86 -5.97 8.22 0.68
CA VAL A 86 -5.76 8.33 -0.77
C VAL A 86 -4.63 7.41 -1.17
N LEU A 87 -4.86 6.59 -2.19
CA LEU A 87 -3.87 5.73 -2.82
C LEU A 87 -3.16 6.48 -3.95
N THR A 88 -1.85 6.32 -4.05
CA THR A 88 -1.01 6.85 -5.13
C THR A 88 0.24 5.97 -5.30
N ASN A 89 1.16 6.35 -6.18
CA ASN A 89 2.42 5.65 -6.35
C ASN A 89 3.50 6.07 -5.34
N ALA A 90 4.35 5.12 -4.93
CA ALA A 90 5.45 5.37 -4.01
C ALA A 90 6.58 6.18 -4.63
N HIS A 91 6.85 6.01 -5.94
CA HIS A 91 7.91 6.73 -6.63
C HIS A 91 7.77 8.26 -6.53
N ALA A 92 6.54 8.79 -6.40
CA ALA A 92 6.29 10.22 -6.19
C ALA A 92 6.96 10.76 -4.90
N PHE A 93 7.19 9.92 -3.90
CA PHE A 93 7.76 10.30 -2.60
C PHE A 93 9.26 10.01 -2.46
N ARG A 94 9.91 9.48 -3.49
CA ARG A 94 11.31 9.03 -3.44
C ARG A 94 12.28 10.11 -2.98
N HIS A 95 12.06 11.34 -3.39
CA HIS A 95 12.94 12.47 -3.06
C HIS A 95 12.47 13.27 -1.84
N GLY A 96 11.47 12.77 -1.11
CA GLY A 96 10.85 13.48 0.00
C GLY A 96 10.14 14.77 -0.43
N GLY A 97 9.76 15.59 0.53
CA GLY A 97 9.09 16.86 0.28
C GLY A 97 7.80 17.01 1.09
N THR A 98 7.15 18.16 0.92
CA THR A 98 5.81 18.41 1.48
C THR A 98 4.75 18.08 0.45
N CYS A 99 3.78 17.27 0.86
CA CYS A 99 2.71 16.79 -0.01
C CYS A 99 1.41 17.57 0.23
N ALA A 100 0.72 17.87 -0.85
CA ALA A 100 -0.65 18.37 -0.83
C ALA A 100 -1.50 17.61 -1.84
N ALA A 101 -2.81 17.50 -1.57
CA ALA A 101 -3.76 16.89 -2.48
C ALA A 101 -4.93 17.83 -2.75
N GLY A 102 -5.23 18.07 -4.02
CA GLY A 102 -6.27 18.98 -4.49
C GLY A 102 -7.30 18.28 -5.35
N PHE A 103 -8.56 18.69 -5.24
CA PHE A 103 -9.65 18.22 -6.09
C PHE A 103 -9.85 19.11 -7.31
N HIS A 104 -10.46 18.58 -8.35
CA HIS A 104 -10.84 19.37 -9.52
C HIS A 104 -11.75 20.53 -9.11
N LYS A 105 -11.31 21.79 -9.38
CA LYS A 105 -12.01 23.02 -8.97
C LYS A 105 -12.30 23.11 -7.47
N GLY A 106 -11.57 22.38 -6.64
CA GLY A 106 -11.75 22.32 -5.21
C GLY A 106 -10.58 22.89 -4.43
N LYS A 107 -10.65 22.66 -3.11
CA LYS A 107 -9.63 23.05 -2.15
C LYS A 107 -8.45 22.07 -2.22
N GLU A 108 -7.27 22.58 -1.96
CA GLU A 108 -6.06 21.81 -1.72
C GLU A 108 -5.91 21.58 -0.21
N TYR A 109 -5.57 20.35 0.17
CA TYR A 109 -5.37 19.90 1.55
C TYR A 109 -3.92 19.49 1.76
N PRO A 110 -3.28 19.87 2.87
CA PRO A 110 -2.03 19.25 3.27
C PRO A 110 -2.21 17.73 3.38
N ALA A 111 -1.30 16.98 2.78
CA ALA A 111 -1.35 15.53 2.77
C ALA A 111 -0.12 14.96 3.51
N ARG A 112 -0.37 13.97 4.37
CA ARG A 112 0.68 13.26 5.11
C ARG A 112 0.85 11.86 4.56
N LEU A 113 2.07 11.50 4.19
CA LEU A 113 2.42 10.12 3.86
C LEU A 113 2.19 9.23 5.08
N VAL A 114 1.37 8.21 4.94
CA VAL A 114 1.00 7.25 6.00
C VAL A 114 1.76 5.95 5.86
N ALA A 115 1.83 5.45 4.63
CA ALA A 115 2.46 4.20 4.31
C ALA A 115 3.01 4.24 2.89
N GLN A 116 4.10 3.53 2.64
CA GLN A 116 4.60 3.30 1.29
C GLN A 116 5.24 1.91 1.18
N ASP A 117 5.18 1.37 -0.03
CA ASP A 117 5.85 0.17 -0.47
C ASP A 117 6.51 0.49 -1.82
N GLU A 118 7.83 0.63 -1.80
CA GLU A 118 8.60 1.01 -2.99
C GLU A 118 8.72 -0.14 -3.99
N GLN A 119 8.67 -1.39 -3.53
CA GLN A 119 8.74 -2.57 -4.39
C GLN A 119 7.47 -2.75 -5.22
N ARG A 120 6.30 -2.49 -4.58
CA ARG A 120 4.98 -2.56 -5.24
C ARG A 120 4.58 -1.21 -5.85
N ASP A 121 5.37 -0.16 -5.65
CA ASP A 121 5.12 1.22 -6.07
C ASP A 121 3.79 1.78 -5.55
N LEU A 122 3.48 1.54 -4.29
CA LEU A 122 2.25 1.98 -3.64
C LEU A 122 2.53 2.92 -2.48
N ALA A 123 1.76 3.99 -2.38
CA ALA A 123 1.77 4.89 -1.24
C ALA A 123 0.34 5.26 -0.81
N ILE A 124 0.17 5.43 0.49
CA ILE A 124 -1.07 5.91 1.09
C ILE A 124 -0.78 7.26 1.74
N VAL A 125 -1.51 8.27 1.33
CA VAL A 125 -1.50 9.56 2.00
C VAL A 125 -2.82 9.81 2.72
N LYS A 126 -2.78 10.63 3.77
CA LYS A 126 -3.95 11.05 4.55
C LYS A 126 -4.13 12.54 4.43
N ILE A 127 -5.32 12.96 4.03
CA ILE A 127 -5.81 14.34 4.10
C ILE A 127 -6.91 14.44 5.16
N SER A 128 -7.19 15.65 5.62
CA SER A 128 -8.27 15.94 6.58
C SER A 128 -9.35 16.79 5.89
N PRO A 129 -10.31 16.14 5.21
CA PRO A 129 -11.35 16.85 4.50
C PRO A 129 -12.39 17.46 5.46
N GLU A 130 -12.98 18.60 5.08
CA GLU A 130 -14.03 19.27 5.87
C GLU A 130 -15.38 18.54 5.82
N ARG A 131 -15.59 17.69 4.85
CA ARG A 131 -16.78 16.85 4.64
C ARG A 131 -16.36 15.48 4.09
N PRO A 132 -17.20 14.45 4.30
CA PRO A 132 -16.93 13.13 3.76
C PRO A 132 -16.65 13.18 2.26
N LEU A 133 -15.61 12.49 1.84
CA LEU A 133 -15.23 12.34 0.44
C LEU A 133 -16.05 11.23 -0.21
N LYS A 134 -15.98 11.17 -1.54
CA LYS A 134 -16.55 10.07 -2.32
C LYS A 134 -15.45 9.04 -2.61
N PRO A 135 -15.43 7.85 -1.97
CA PRO A 135 -14.47 6.80 -2.27
C PRO A 135 -14.68 6.24 -3.68
N LEU A 136 -13.60 5.86 -4.34
CA LEU A 136 -13.65 5.12 -5.59
C LEU A 136 -13.63 3.62 -5.30
N LYS A 137 -14.56 2.89 -5.88
CA LYS A 137 -14.62 1.44 -5.73
C LYS A 137 -13.46 0.77 -6.47
N LEU A 138 -12.70 -0.08 -5.77
CA LEU A 138 -11.72 -0.97 -6.41
C LEU A 138 -12.48 -2.12 -7.09
N GLY A 139 -12.42 -2.14 -8.42
CA GLY A 139 -12.99 -3.17 -9.27
C GLY A 139 -12.15 -4.46 -9.28
N ARG A 140 -12.44 -5.37 -10.19
CA ARG A 140 -11.69 -6.61 -10.43
C ARG A 140 -10.86 -6.48 -11.70
N SER A 141 -9.58 -6.79 -11.63
CA SER A 141 -8.71 -6.79 -12.81
C SER A 141 -8.59 -8.18 -13.47
N ALA A 142 -8.90 -9.25 -12.72
CA ALA A 142 -8.93 -10.62 -13.27
C ALA A 142 -10.02 -10.85 -14.33
N ASP A 143 -11.07 -10.02 -14.31
CA ASP A 143 -12.19 -10.15 -15.25
C ASP A 143 -11.98 -9.33 -16.54
N LEU A 144 -10.89 -8.57 -16.64
CA LEU A 144 -10.61 -7.73 -17.81
C LEU A 144 -10.38 -8.55 -19.07
N VAL A 145 -10.89 -8.03 -20.17
CA VAL A 145 -10.74 -8.64 -21.49
C VAL A 145 -9.92 -7.72 -22.41
N VAL A 146 -8.95 -8.28 -23.13
CA VAL A 146 -8.19 -7.52 -24.13
C VAL A 146 -9.14 -6.95 -25.20
N GLY A 147 -9.05 -5.65 -25.46
CA GLY A 147 -9.97 -4.91 -26.31
C GLY A 147 -11.10 -4.19 -25.53
N GLU A 148 -11.28 -4.46 -24.24
CA GLU A 148 -12.25 -3.77 -23.38
C GLU A 148 -11.92 -2.27 -23.27
N GLN A 149 -12.96 -1.42 -23.28
CA GLN A 149 -12.80 0.03 -23.13
C GLN A 149 -12.32 0.39 -21.71
N ILE A 150 -11.34 1.25 -21.66
CA ILE A 150 -10.71 1.73 -20.42
C ILE A 150 -10.63 3.26 -20.45
N ILE A 151 -10.88 3.86 -19.31
CA ILE A 151 -10.78 5.29 -19.08
C ILE A 151 -9.70 5.56 -18.02
N THR A 152 -8.80 6.51 -18.28
CA THR A 152 -7.88 6.97 -17.25
C THR A 152 -8.23 8.40 -16.81
N MET A 153 -8.00 8.68 -15.55
CA MET A 153 -8.13 10.03 -14.99
C MET A 153 -6.87 10.39 -14.21
N GLY A 154 -6.42 11.65 -14.33
CA GLY A 154 -5.23 12.12 -13.66
C GLY A 154 -4.93 13.58 -13.92
N ASN A 155 -3.77 14.06 -13.48
CA ASN A 155 -3.33 15.44 -13.58
C ASN A 155 -2.04 15.56 -14.39
N PRO A 156 -2.04 15.29 -15.71
CA PRO A 156 -0.86 15.34 -16.52
C PRO A 156 -0.22 16.74 -16.47
N PHE A 157 1.08 16.77 -16.17
CA PHE A 157 1.89 18.01 -16.13
C PHE A 157 1.36 19.10 -15.17
N GLY A 158 0.50 18.76 -14.20
CA GLY A 158 -0.11 19.74 -13.30
C GLY A 158 -1.19 20.62 -13.95
N MET A 159 -1.69 20.26 -15.13
CA MET A 159 -2.70 21.06 -15.86
C MET A 159 -4.13 20.88 -15.37
N GLY A 160 -4.34 20.08 -14.32
CA GLY A 160 -5.66 19.78 -13.76
C GLY A 160 -6.18 18.41 -14.22
N LEU A 161 -7.34 18.03 -13.65
CA LEU A 161 -7.93 16.73 -13.90
C LEU A 161 -8.26 16.56 -15.38
N THR A 162 -7.65 15.58 -15.99
CA THR A 162 -7.77 15.21 -17.41
C THR A 162 -8.29 13.77 -17.51
N VAL A 163 -9.13 13.51 -18.49
CA VAL A 163 -9.62 12.17 -18.83
C VAL A 163 -9.08 11.77 -20.21
N THR A 164 -8.56 10.55 -20.32
CA THR A 164 -8.24 9.92 -21.59
C THR A 164 -8.92 8.55 -21.65
N TYR A 165 -9.13 8.00 -22.83
CA TYR A 165 -9.69 6.67 -23.00
C TYR A 165 -8.92 5.87 -24.05
N GLY A 166 -9.02 4.56 -23.94
CA GLY A 166 -8.41 3.59 -24.83
C GLY A 166 -8.99 2.21 -24.59
N ILE A 167 -8.17 1.20 -24.77
CA ILE A 167 -8.54 -0.19 -24.52
C ILE A 167 -7.51 -0.88 -23.63
N VAL A 168 -7.88 -2.01 -23.04
CA VAL A 168 -6.93 -2.99 -22.53
C VAL A 168 -6.17 -3.56 -23.71
N ALA A 169 -4.91 -3.17 -23.88
CA ALA A 169 -4.08 -3.60 -25.01
C ALA A 169 -3.43 -4.97 -24.77
N ALA A 170 -3.09 -5.28 -23.52
CA ALA A 170 -2.59 -6.59 -23.10
C ALA A 170 -2.70 -6.74 -21.57
N LEU A 171 -2.64 -7.97 -21.08
CA LEU A 171 -2.58 -8.33 -19.66
C LEU A 171 -1.29 -9.10 -19.37
N GLY A 172 -0.87 -9.10 -18.08
CA GLY A 172 0.29 -9.85 -17.63
C GLY A 172 1.63 -9.37 -18.19
N ARG A 173 1.74 -8.08 -18.57
CA ARG A 173 2.98 -7.51 -19.09
C ARG A 173 3.93 -7.11 -17.97
N SER A 174 5.18 -7.56 -18.05
CA SER A 174 6.23 -7.05 -17.17
C SER A 174 6.95 -5.88 -17.82
N THR A 175 7.22 -4.84 -17.03
CA THR A 175 7.99 -3.68 -17.45
C THR A 175 8.98 -3.27 -16.35
N LYS A 176 9.92 -2.42 -16.69
CA LYS A 176 10.96 -1.96 -15.75
C LYS A 176 11.14 -0.46 -15.92
N SER A 177 11.12 0.27 -14.78
CA SER A 177 11.64 1.63 -14.70
C SER A 177 13.11 1.59 -14.29
N GLU A 178 13.71 2.76 -14.12
CA GLU A 178 15.08 2.87 -13.60
C GLU A 178 15.21 2.24 -12.18
N TYR A 179 14.13 2.22 -11.40
CA TYR A 179 14.17 1.88 -9.97
C TYR A 179 13.29 0.70 -9.57
N THR A 180 12.32 0.33 -10.40
CA THR A 180 11.30 -0.65 -10.02
C THR A 180 11.01 -1.60 -11.18
N PHE A 181 10.97 -2.89 -10.87
CA PHE A 181 10.43 -3.90 -11.76
C PHE A 181 8.93 -4.07 -11.49
N TYR A 182 8.14 -3.97 -12.54
CA TYR A 182 6.68 -4.09 -12.49
C TYR A 182 6.24 -5.37 -13.18
N PRO A 183 5.97 -6.45 -12.45
CA PRO A 183 5.43 -7.68 -13.05
C PRO A 183 3.92 -7.54 -13.31
N GLU A 184 3.41 -8.30 -14.28
CA GLU A 184 1.99 -8.54 -14.50
C GLU A 184 1.10 -7.29 -14.61
N MET A 185 1.58 -6.25 -15.28
CA MET A 185 0.85 -5.00 -15.50
C MET A 185 -0.27 -5.14 -16.52
N ILE A 186 -1.28 -4.28 -16.40
CA ILE A 186 -2.25 -4.01 -17.47
C ILE A 186 -1.59 -3.03 -18.43
N GLN A 187 -1.48 -3.41 -19.71
CA GLN A 187 -1.08 -2.49 -20.78
C GLN A 187 -2.34 -1.87 -21.40
N THR A 188 -2.33 -0.56 -21.58
CA THR A 188 -3.44 0.20 -22.18
C THR A 188 -2.95 1.12 -23.28
N SER A 189 -3.82 1.40 -24.28
CA SER A 189 -3.64 2.44 -25.28
C SER A 189 -4.14 3.81 -24.82
N ALA A 190 -4.80 3.90 -23.65
CA ALA A 190 -5.15 5.18 -23.07
C ALA A 190 -3.88 5.94 -22.68
N SER A 191 -3.78 7.22 -23.07
CA SER A 191 -2.59 8.02 -22.84
C SER A 191 -2.34 8.22 -21.34
N ILE A 192 -1.20 7.74 -20.84
CA ILE A 192 -0.68 7.95 -19.49
C ILE A 192 0.57 8.79 -19.60
N ASN A 193 0.55 10.00 -19.05
CA ASN A 193 1.65 10.97 -19.11
C ASN A 193 2.17 11.29 -17.69
N PRO A 194 3.37 11.88 -17.54
CA PRO A 194 3.88 12.37 -16.26
C PRO A 194 2.85 13.23 -15.52
N GLY A 195 2.53 12.86 -14.27
CA GLY A 195 1.44 13.46 -13.48
C GLY A 195 0.14 12.66 -13.49
N SER A 196 -0.07 11.74 -14.44
CA SER A 196 -1.19 10.79 -14.40
C SER A 196 -0.93 9.59 -13.49
N SER A 197 0.34 9.33 -13.11
CA SER A 197 0.73 8.27 -12.18
C SER A 197 0.01 8.42 -10.85
N GLY A 198 -0.50 7.32 -10.29
CA GLY A 198 -1.32 7.29 -9.09
C GLY A 198 -2.81 7.55 -9.33
N GLY A 199 -3.20 7.95 -10.53
CA GLY A 199 -4.59 8.05 -10.94
C GLY A 199 -5.21 6.70 -11.31
N PRO A 200 -6.54 6.58 -11.34
CA PRO A 200 -7.21 5.32 -11.63
C PRO A 200 -7.20 4.98 -13.13
N LEU A 201 -7.09 3.69 -13.43
CA LEU A 201 -7.55 3.07 -14.66
C LEU A 201 -8.96 2.53 -14.38
N LEU A 202 -9.96 3.01 -15.10
CA LEU A 202 -11.39 2.75 -14.84
C LEU A 202 -11.99 1.90 -15.96
N ASN A 203 -12.89 0.99 -15.60
CA ASN A 203 -13.77 0.35 -16.56
C ASN A 203 -14.98 1.26 -16.89
N VAL A 204 -15.83 0.83 -17.82
CA VAL A 204 -17.03 1.61 -18.23
C VAL A 204 -18.09 1.74 -17.13
N PHE A 205 -17.97 0.99 -16.02
CA PHE A 205 -18.83 1.10 -14.84
C PHE A 205 -18.31 2.12 -13.83
N GLY A 206 -17.13 2.74 -14.07
CA GLY A 206 -16.47 3.67 -13.15
C GLY A 206 -15.76 2.99 -11.97
N GLU A 207 -15.48 1.69 -12.07
CA GLU A 207 -14.72 0.98 -11.07
C GLU A 207 -13.21 1.06 -11.39
N CYS A 208 -12.37 1.25 -10.38
CA CYS A 208 -10.92 1.28 -10.52
C CYS A 208 -10.37 -0.14 -10.71
N VAL A 209 -10.03 -0.49 -11.94
CA VAL A 209 -9.44 -1.79 -12.31
C VAL A 209 -7.93 -1.80 -12.31
N GLY A 210 -7.30 -0.63 -12.13
CA GLY A 210 -5.85 -0.49 -11.98
C GLY A 210 -5.45 0.90 -11.53
N LEU A 211 -4.17 1.02 -11.10
CA LEU A 211 -3.52 2.27 -10.74
C LEU A 211 -2.50 2.62 -11.83
N ASN A 212 -2.67 3.75 -12.50
CA ASN A 212 -1.70 4.22 -13.50
C ASN A 212 -0.34 4.38 -12.85
N SER A 213 0.71 3.87 -13.46
CA SER A 213 2.05 3.93 -12.86
C SER A 213 3.10 4.51 -13.80
N THR A 214 3.27 3.96 -14.99
CA THR A 214 4.36 4.33 -15.89
C THR A 214 3.93 4.28 -17.34
N GLU A 215 4.67 5.00 -18.17
CA GLU A 215 4.62 4.88 -19.62
C GLU A 215 5.96 4.33 -20.13
N ARG A 216 5.97 3.77 -21.33
CA ARG A 216 7.23 3.43 -21.98
C ARG A 216 7.78 4.69 -22.66
N MET A 217 8.87 5.23 -22.12
CA MET A 217 9.53 6.41 -22.69
C MET A 217 9.87 6.20 -24.19
N GLY A 218 9.45 7.15 -25.03
CA GLY A 218 9.70 7.10 -26.46
C GLY A 218 8.76 6.23 -27.28
N ALA A 219 7.67 5.70 -26.67
CA ALA A 219 6.60 5.01 -27.38
C ALA A 219 5.28 5.75 -27.17
N ASN A 220 4.51 5.94 -28.24
CA ASN A 220 3.16 6.50 -28.17
C ASN A 220 2.17 5.40 -27.82
N ASP A 221 1.14 5.75 -27.01
CA ASP A 221 -0.01 4.89 -26.69
C ASP A 221 0.36 3.54 -26.03
N ILE A 222 1.43 3.52 -25.22
CA ILE A 222 1.82 2.38 -24.39
C ILE A 222 1.90 2.82 -22.95
N GLY A 223 0.78 2.73 -22.25
CA GLY A 223 0.67 2.97 -20.82
C GLY A 223 0.55 1.67 -20.03
N PHE A 224 0.96 1.73 -18.75
CA PHE A 224 0.88 0.59 -17.83
C PHE A 224 0.21 0.99 -16.53
N ALA A 225 -0.62 0.08 -16.01
CA ALA A 225 -1.28 0.22 -14.72
C ALA A 225 -1.08 -1.02 -13.84
N ILE A 226 -0.91 -0.81 -12.54
CA ILE A 226 -0.88 -1.88 -11.53
C ILE A 226 -2.30 -2.42 -11.39
N PRO A 227 -2.54 -3.74 -11.56
CA PRO A 227 -3.87 -4.34 -11.49
C PRO A 227 -4.55 -4.13 -10.13
N ALA A 228 -5.86 -3.89 -10.11
CA ALA A 228 -6.62 -3.67 -8.88
C ALA A 228 -6.61 -4.86 -7.92
N ASP A 229 -6.53 -6.09 -8.42
CA ASP A 229 -6.42 -7.28 -7.57
C ASP A 229 -5.12 -7.27 -6.78
N ARG A 230 -4.00 -6.89 -7.43
CA ARG A 230 -2.72 -6.71 -6.74
C ARG A 230 -2.73 -5.56 -5.72
N LEU A 231 -3.50 -4.49 -6.01
CA LEU A 231 -3.70 -3.42 -5.01
C LEU A 231 -4.42 -3.96 -3.78
N ARG A 232 -5.49 -4.76 -3.96
CA ARG A 232 -6.25 -5.36 -2.85
C ARG A 232 -5.41 -6.33 -2.04
N GLU A 233 -4.59 -7.14 -2.67
CA GLU A 233 -3.66 -8.06 -2.00
C GLU A 233 -2.58 -7.32 -1.19
N ALA A 234 -2.06 -6.21 -1.73
CA ALA A 234 -0.99 -5.45 -1.09
C ALA A 234 -1.47 -4.55 0.06
N LEU A 235 -2.69 -3.99 -0.04
CA LEU A 235 -3.19 -2.98 0.90
C LEU A 235 -3.19 -3.44 2.38
N PRO A 236 -3.58 -4.66 2.75
CA PRO A 236 -3.50 -5.14 4.13
C PRO A 236 -2.11 -5.00 4.73
N ASP A 237 -1.08 -5.42 3.99
CA ASP A 237 0.32 -5.33 4.39
C ASP A 237 0.83 -3.87 4.39
N VAL A 238 0.53 -3.10 3.34
CA VAL A 238 0.92 -1.68 3.23
C VAL A 238 0.32 -0.85 4.37
N LEU A 239 -0.92 -1.08 4.72
CA LEU A 239 -1.61 -0.37 5.80
C LEU A 239 -1.11 -0.82 7.18
N ALA A 240 -1.05 -2.13 7.42
CA ALA A 240 -0.63 -2.78 8.66
C ALA A 240 -1.13 -2.05 9.93
N PRO A 241 -2.45 -1.86 10.12
CA PRO A 241 -2.99 -0.97 11.16
C PRO A 241 -2.65 -1.43 12.58
N GLU A 242 -2.65 -2.73 12.85
CA GLU A 242 -2.32 -3.28 14.16
C GLU A 242 -0.91 -2.88 14.59
N GLY A 243 0.08 -3.13 13.75
CA GLY A 243 1.47 -2.78 14.01
C GLY A 243 1.68 -1.26 14.05
N ARG A 244 1.12 -0.53 13.07
CA ARG A 244 1.26 0.92 12.93
C ARG A 244 0.69 1.70 14.11
N PHE A 245 -0.38 1.22 14.71
CA PHE A 245 -1.07 1.89 15.82
C PHE A 245 -0.99 1.15 17.15
N GLY A 246 -0.18 0.10 17.23
CA GLY A 246 0.15 -0.60 18.46
C GLY A 246 -1.05 -1.26 19.14
N PHE A 247 -1.88 -1.98 18.37
CA PHE A 247 -2.96 -2.77 18.91
C PHE A 247 -3.00 -4.17 18.31
N VAL A 248 -3.77 -5.04 18.91
CA VAL A 248 -4.07 -6.39 18.42
C VAL A 248 -5.58 -6.55 18.30
N LEU A 249 -6.02 -7.04 17.15
CA LEU A 249 -7.35 -7.60 16.93
C LEU A 249 -7.26 -9.12 16.80
N GLY A 250 -6.25 -9.59 16.07
CA GLY A 250 -5.90 -11.01 15.97
C GLY A 250 -6.82 -11.82 15.06
N LEU A 251 -7.11 -11.30 13.88
CA LEU A 251 -7.73 -12.06 12.80
C LEU A 251 -7.02 -11.79 11.48
N THR A 252 -7.12 -12.73 10.55
CA THR A 252 -6.71 -12.57 9.15
C THR A 252 -7.90 -12.79 8.24
N LEU A 253 -7.88 -12.18 7.06
CA LEU A 253 -8.93 -12.29 6.05
C LEU A 253 -8.42 -12.99 4.79
N GLU A 254 -9.34 -13.59 4.05
CA GLU A 254 -9.08 -13.99 2.66
C GLU A 254 -8.85 -12.72 1.82
N THR A 255 -7.90 -12.78 0.89
CA THR A 255 -7.54 -11.63 0.05
C THR A 255 -8.52 -11.40 -1.09
N ASP A 256 -9.15 -12.50 -1.58
CA ASP A 256 -10.10 -12.47 -2.67
C ASP A 256 -11.55 -12.47 -2.19
N GLY A 257 -12.39 -11.70 -2.89
CA GLY A 257 -13.82 -11.64 -2.63
C GLY A 257 -14.20 -10.80 -1.40
N PRO A 258 -15.31 -11.18 -0.70
CA PRO A 258 -15.78 -10.46 0.47
C PRO A 258 -14.81 -10.63 1.64
N ALA A 259 -14.86 -9.70 2.62
CA ALA A 259 -14.01 -9.73 3.80
C ALA A 259 -14.32 -10.95 4.70
N ARG A 260 -13.94 -12.14 4.24
CA ARG A 260 -14.14 -13.41 4.92
C ARG A 260 -12.99 -13.65 5.89
N VAL A 261 -13.33 -13.96 7.13
CA VAL A 261 -12.36 -14.33 8.17
C VAL A 261 -11.73 -15.67 7.80
N LYS A 262 -10.42 -15.65 7.55
CA LYS A 262 -9.61 -16.84 7.26
C LYS A 262 -9.24 -17.54 8.56
N GLU A 263 -8.72 -16.77 9.52
CA GLU A 263 -8.22 -17.29 10.79
C GLU A 263 -8.48 -16.30 11.93
N VAL A 264 -8.68 -16.82 13.14
CA VAL A 264 -8.77 -16.05 14.36
C VAL A 264 -7.72 -16.61 15.34
N ALA A 265 -6.83 -15.76 15.79
CA ALA A 265 -5.76 -16.13 16.69
C ALA A 265 -6.32 -16.46 18.08
N LYS A 266 -5.86 -17.58 18.66
CA LYS A 266 -6.27 -18.01 20.00
C LYS A 266 -5.89 -16.96 21.07
N GLY A 267 -6.81 -16.66 21.97
CA GLY A 267 -6.63 -15.66 23.03
C GLY A 267 -6.72 -14.21 22.53
N SER A 268 -7.07 -13.98 21.26
CA SER A 268 -7.16 -12.65 20.69
C SER A 268 -8.46 -11.92 21.04
N PRO A 269 -8.49 -10.57 20.91
CA PRO A 269 -9.71 -9.79 21.01
C PRO A 269 -10.82 -10.22 20.06
N ALA A 270 -10.49 -10.66 18.85
CA ALA A 270 -11.44 -11.17 17.88
C ALA A 270 -12.09 -12.49 18.38
N GLU A 271 -11.29 -13.41 18.92
CA GLU A 271 -11.83 -14.65 19.52
C GLU A 271 -12.72 -14.35 20.72
N ALA A 272 -12.27 -13.47 21.63
CA ALA A 272 -13.03 -13.05 22.80
C ALA A 272 -14.35 -12.38 22.46
N ALA A 273 -14.40 -11.64 21.33
CA ALA A 273 -15.62 -11.05 20.78
C ALA A 273 -16.53 -12.06 20.07
N GLY A 274 -16.10 -13.32 19.92
CA GLY A 274 -16.86 -14.37 19.28
C GLY A 274 -16.81 -14.38 17.75
N VAL A 275 -15.83 -13.72 17.13
CA VAL A 275 -15.53 -13.83 15.69
C VAL A 275 -15.03 -15.24 15.40
N ARG A 276 -15.37 -15.81 14.26
CA ARG A 276 -14.99 -17.17 13.85
C ARG A 276 -14.50 -17.19 12.41
N ALA A 277 -13.64 -18.14 12.10
CA ALA A 277 -13.27 -18.43 10.71
C ALA A 277 -14.54 -18.71 9.87
N GLY A 278 -14.58 -18.18 8.64
CA GLY A 278 -15.72 -18.26 7.73
C GLY A 278 -16.75 -17.14 7.90
N ASP A 279 -16.72 -16.32 8.96
CA ASP A 279 -17.56 -15.12 9.05
C ASP A 279 -17.22 -14.14 7.93
N ILE A 280 -18.23 -13.44 7.39
CA ILE A 280 -18.02 -12.36 6.43
C ILE A 280 -18.29 -11.04 7.13
N ILE A 281 -17.28 -10.19 7.24
CA ILE A 281 -17.41 -8.85 7.81
C ILE A 281 -17.99 -7.92 6.75
N PHE A 282 -19.16 -7.33 7.02
CA PHE A 282 -19.77 -6.37 6.10
C PHE A 282 -19.82 -4.94 6.69
N ARG A 283 -19.46 -4.76 7.97
CA ARG A 283 -19.29 -3.45 8.61
C ARG A 283 -18.23 -3.52 9.70
N ALA A 284 -17.35 -2.51 9.73
CA ALA A 284 -16.35 -2.30 10.78
C ALA A 284 -16.41 -0.84 11.25
N GLY A 285 -16.81 -0.63 12.51
CA GLY A 285 -17.15 0.69 13.01
C GLY A 285 -18.31 1.30 12.22
N LYS A 286 -18.06 2.45 11.58
CA LYS A 286 -19.02 3.15 10.70
C LYS A 286 -18.88 2.76 9.22
N ALA A 287 -17.78 2.09 8.85
CA ALA A 287 -17.47 1.79 7.46
C ALA A 287 -18.19 0.51 6.99
N THR A 288 -18.81 0.58 5.80
CA THR A 288 -19.22 -0.61 5.06
C THR A 288 -17.97 -1.29 4.52
N VAL A 289 -17.94 -2.61 4.56
CA VAL A 289 -16.81 -3.44 4.19
C VAL A 289 -17.26 -4.48 3.16
N GLY A 290 -16.65 -4.46 2.00
CA GLY A 290 -16.90 -5.44 0.92
C GLY A 290 -15.68 -6.31 0.60
N SER A 291 -14.50 -5.96 1.15
CA SER A 291 -13.24 -6.66 0.88
C SER A 291 -12.28 -6.57 2.08
N ALA A 292 -11.23 -7.40 2.08
CA ALA A 292 -10.16 -7.32 3.08
C ALA A 292 -9.51 -5.93 3.10
N ALA A 293 -9.22 -5.34 1.93
CA ALA A 293 -8.62 -4.01 1.83
C ALA A 293 -9.47 -2.93 2.53
N GLU A 294 -10.79 -2.94 2.31
CA GLU A 294 -11.72 -2.00 2.96
C GLU A 294 -11.80 -2.22 4.47
N PHE A 295 -11.71 -3.47 4.93
CA PHE A 295 -11.63 -3.77 6.36
C PHE A 295 -10.36 -3.18 6.99
N TYR A 296 -9.20 -3.40 6.38
CA TYR A 296 -7.94 -2.84 6.90
C TYR A 296 -7.90 -1.31 6.82
N LEU A 297 -8.53 -0.71 5.81
CA LEU A 297 -8.75 0.74 5.74
C LEU A 297 -9.63 1.24 6.89
N ALA A 298 -10.70 0.52 7.23
CA ALA A 298 -11.54 0.87 8.36
C ALA A 298 -10.76 0.79 9.69
N LEU A 299 -9.88 -0.21 9.86
CA LEU A 299 -9.03 -0.35 11.04
C LEU A 299 -8.04 0.82 11.22
N MET A 300 -7.70 1.56 10.16
CA MET A 300 -6.83 2.74 10.26
C MET A 300 -7.39 3.84 11.18
N GLU A 301 -8.67 3.85 11.44
CA GLU A 301 -9.34 4.81 12.32
C GLU A 301 -9.35 4.39 13.80
N PHE A 302 -8.85 3.19 14.13
CA PHE A 302 -8.90 2.63 15.48
C PHE A 302 -7.52 2.62 16.16
N ARG A 303 -7.55 2.57 17.49
CA ARG A 303 -6.36 2.54 18.36
C ARG A 303 -6.54 1.49 19.46
N GLY A 304 -5.45 1.05 20.06
CA GLY A 304 -5.48 0.17 21.23
C GLY A 304 -6.29 0.74 22.38
N GLY A 305 -7.05 -0.11 23.06
CA GLY A 305 -7.98 0.25 24.12
C GLY A 305 -9.38 0.68 23.64
N GLN A 306 -9.58 0.87 22.33
CA GLN A 306 -10.90 1.16 21.78
C GLN A 306 -11.69 -0.12 21.51
N THR A 307 -13.01 0.00 21.48
CA THR A 307 -13.91 -1.07 21.06
C THR A 307 -14.23 -0.90 19.56
N LEU A 308 -14.03 -1.97 18.80
CA LEU A 308 -14.38 -2.08 17.39
C LEU A 308 -15.71 -2.81 17.23
N PRO A 309 -16.81 -2.11 16.87
CA PRO A 309 -18.06 -2.79 16.51
C PRO A 309 -17.91 -3.45 15.14
N LEU A 310 -18.34 -4.70 15.02
CA LEU A 310 -18.34 -5.46 13.78
C LEU A 310 -19.73 -6.01 13.51
N ALA A 311 -20.19 -5.91 12.24
CA ALA A 311 -21.36 -6.64 11.77
C ALA A 311 -20.89 -7.75 10.82
N LEU A 312 -21.27 -8.98 11.13
CA LEU A 312 -20.82 -10.20 10.49
C LEU A 312 -22.00 -10.94 9.86
N LEU A 313 -21.74 -11.65 8.77
CA LEU A 313 -22.66 -12.63 8.21
C LEU A 313 -22.11 -14.03 8.50
N ARG A 314 -22.83 -14.81 9.31
CA ARG A 314 -22.49 -16.19 9.72
C ARG A 314 -23.58 -17.14 9.30
N GLY A 315 -23.28 -18.06 8.38
CA GLY A 315 -24.26 -19.02 7.87
C GLY A 315 -25.54 -18.34 7.33
N GLY A 316 -25.42 -17.18 6.69
CA GLY A 316 -26.53 -16.41 6.15
C GLY A 316 -27.29 -15.54 7.17
N ARG A 317 -26.86 -15.51 8.43
CA ARG A 317 -27.48 -14.71 9.51
C ARG A 317 -26.56 -13.55 9.94
N GLY A 318 -27.13 -12.36 10.13
CA GLY A 318 -26.41 -11.22 10.68
C GLY A 318 -26.07 -11.45 12.17
N VAL A 319 -24.83 -11.13 12.55
CA VAL A 319 -24.34 -11.19 13.93
C VAL A 319 -23.56 -9.90 14.21
N ASP A 320 -23.95 -9.16 15.23
CA ASP A 320 -23.20 -8.00 15.70
C ASP A 320 -22.32 -8.41 16.89
N VAL A 321 -21.05 -8.04 16.85
CA VAL A 321 -20.07 -8.26 17.91
C VAL A 321 -19.26 -6.99 18.17
N ALA A 322 -18.56 -6.92 19.29
CA ALA A 322 -17.72 -5.79 19.67
C ALA A 322 -16.37 -6.31 20.18
N ALA A 323 -15.30 -6.06 19.44
CA ALA A 323 -13.96 -6.48 19.82
C ALA A 323 -13.23 -5.36 20.58
N ALA A 324 -12.78 -5.63 21.79
CA ALA A 324 -11.94 -4.72 22.57
C ALA A 324 -10.50 -4.83 22.08
N LEU A 325 -10.03 -3.85 21.32
CA LEU A 325 -8.68 -3.87 20.75
C LEU A 325 -7.62 -3.83 21.84
N ALA A 326 -6.82 -4.87 21.95
CA ALA A 326 -5.77 -4.94 22.95
C ALA A 326 -4.63 -3.97 22.57
N LYS A 327 -4.21 -3.13 23.51
CA LYS A 327 -3.04 -2.24 23.32
C LYS A 327 -1.76 -3.06 23.47
N ILE A 328 -0.82 -2.86 22.54
CA ILE A 328 0.52 -3.44 22.68
C ILE A 328 1.33 -2.52 23.58
N GLU A 329 1.73 -3.02 24.76
CA GLU A 329 2.54 -2.25 25.68
C GLU A 329 3.98 -2.05 25.13
N PRO A 330 4.51 -0.82 25.20
CA PRO A 330 5.88 -0.53 24.78
C PRO A 330 6.89 -1.35 25.58
N ARG A 331 7.85 -1.96 24.86
CA ARG A 331 8.96 -2.67 25.49
C ARG A 331 9.82 -1.68 26.26
N ALA A 332 10.11 -2.00 27.53
CA ALA A 332 11.06 -1.23 28.34
C ALA A 332 12.50 -1.40 27.81
N PRO A 333 13.37 -0.38 27.97
CA PRO A 333 14.77 -0.49 27.60
C PRO A 333 15.50 -1.50 28.48
N ASP A 334 16.58 -2.04 27.96
CA ASP A 334 17.48 -2.92 28.68
C ASP A 334 18.48 -2.12 29.55
N THR A 335 18.85 -2.70 30.67
CA THR A 335 19.97 -2.16 31.49
C THR A 335 21.29 -2.55 30.83
N VAL A 336 22.03 -1.58 30.33
CA VAL A 336 23.31 -1.81 29.65
C VAL A 336 24.46 -1.24 30.47
N VAL A 337 25.40 -2.11 30.83
CA VAL A 337 26.59 -1.71 31.56
C VAL A 337 27.72 -1.43 30.57
N ALA A 338 28.33 -0.24 30.69
CA ALA A 338 29.49 0.22 29.92
C ALA A 338 29.32 -0.03 28.37
N PRO A 339 28.30 0.55 27.74
CA PRO A 339 28.09 0.35 26.29
C PRO A 339 29.27 0.93 25.51
N ALA A 340 29.69 0.23 24.47
CA ALA A 340 30.73 0.68 23.55
C ALA A 340 30.15 0.81 22.13
N PRO A 341 30.51 1.81 21.31
CA PRO A 341 30.00 1.97 19.96
C PRO A 341 30.14 0.70 19.12
N GLY A 342 29.16 0.42 18.25
CA GLY A 342 29.16 -0.69 17.29
C GLY A 342 28.41 -1.94 17.75
N LEU A 343 28.56 -3.02 17.00
CA LEU A 343 27.89 -4.32 17.20
C LEU A 343 28.93 -5.43 17.25
N MET A 344 28.55 -6.60 17.74
CA MET A 344 29.28 -7.85 17.54
C MET A 344 28.73 -8.57 16.32
N GLY A 345 29.58 -8.83 15.33
CA GLY A 345 29.28 -9.65 14.16
C GLY A 345 29.92 -11.02 14.29
N GLU A 346 29.16 -12.06 14.11
CA GLU A 346 29.60 -13.46 14.13
C GLU A 346 29.38 -14.08 12.76
N LEU A 347 30.41 -14.71 12.21
CA LEU A 347 30.37 -15.43 10.95
C LEU A 347 30.25 -16.93 11.21
N TYR A 348 29.37 -17.55 10.46
CA TYR A 348 29.17 -19.00 10.42
C TYR A 348 29.30 -19.50 8.99
N GLU A 349 29.98 -20.63 8.80
CA GLU A 349 30.18 -21.27 7.50
C GLU A 349 29.27 -22.48 7.38
N GLY A 350 28.54 -22.59 6.28
CA GLY A 350 27.58 -23.68 6.02
C GLY A 350 26.53 -23.32 4.98
N GLN A 351 25.68 -24.27 4.69
CA GLN A 351 24.57 -24.11 3.73
C GLN A 351 23.24 -24.21 4.45
N TRP A 352 22.39 -23.21 4.24
CA TRP A 352 21.07 -23.15 4.84
C TRP A 352 20.02 -22.77 3.79
N GLU A 353 18.76 -23.10 4.07
CA GLU A 353 17.56 -22.65 3.32
C GLU A 353 16.68 -21.70 4.14
N ALA A 354 17.09 -21.48 5.40
CA ALA A 354 16.48 -20.57 6.36
C ALA A 354 17.52 -20.11 7.37
N VAL A 355 17.27 -19.02 8.07
CA VAL A 355 18.14 -18.52 9.14
C VAL A 355 18.40 -19.62 10.16
N PRO A 356 19.68 -20.05 10.37
CA PRO A 356 19.98 -21.17 11.23
C PRO A 356 19.73 -20.87 12.72
N ASP A 357 19.58 -21.93 13.51
CA ASP A 357 19.64 -21.81 14.96
C ASP A 357 21.10 -21.65 15.42
N PHE A 358 21.50 -20.41 15.61
CA PHE A 358 22.84 -20.05 16.03
C PHE A 358 23.23 -20.57 17.42
N SER A 359 22.29 -21.01 18.25
CA SER A 359 22.58 -21.60 19.56
C SER A 359 23.27 -22.94 19.46
N THR A 360 23.11 -23.64 18.34
CA THR A 360 23.71 -24.95 18.06
C THR A 360 25.02 -24.88 17.28
N LEU A 361 25.43 -23.68 16.86
CA LEU A 361 26.54 -23.45 15.97
C LEU A 361 27.71 -22.77 16.70
N LYS A 362 28.92 -23.04 16.24
CA LYS A 362 30.12 -22.31 16.70
C LYS A 362 30.52 -21.30 15.63
N PRO A 363 30.69 -20.01 15.95
CA PRO A 363 31.12 -19.02 14.97
C PRO A 363 32.56 -19.33 14.48
N ALA A 364 32.76 -19.20 13.16
CA ALA A 364 34.07 -19.28 12.53
C ALA A 364 34.92 -18.03 12.85
N ALA A 365 34.25 -16.89 13.00
CA ALA A 365 34.90 -15.64 13.41
C ALA A 365 33.93 -14.76 14.19
N THR A 366 34.45 -13.97 15.12
CA THR A 366 33.72 -12.95 15.86
C THR A 366 34.48 -11.63 15.74
N THR A 367 33.79 -10.57 15.27
CA THR A 367 34.42 -9.27 15.00
C THR A 367 33.50 -8.15 15.45
N LYS A 368 34.08 -7.09 16.00
CA LYS A 368 33.36 -5.85 16.26
C LYS A 368 33.17 -5.09 14.94
N VAL A 369 31.94 -4.66 14.66
CA VAL A 369 31.54 -3.92 13.46
C VAL A 369 30.81 -2.64 13.85
N GLU A 370 30.79 -1.65 12.95
CA GLU A 370 30.10 -0.38 13.20
C GLU A 370 28.59 -0.47 12.89
N THR A 371 28.24 -1.21 11.85
CA THR A 371 26.87 -1.36 11.35
C THR A 371 26.64 -2.77 10.79
N PHE A 372 25.48 -2.99 10.21
CA PHE A 372 25.10 -4.23 9.49
C PHE A 372 25.70 -4.22 8.07
N ASP A 373 27.00 -4.51 7.94
CA ASP A 373 27.73 -4.37 6.68
C ASP A 373 28.17 -5.73 6.11
N LEU A 374 27.91 -5.96 4.81
CA LEU A 374 28.32 -7.13 4.04
C LEU A 374 29.58 -6.91 3.21
N ALA A 375 30.20 -5.73 3.20
CA ALA A 375 31.30 -5.40 2.28
C ALA A 375 32.46 -6.43 2.31
N LYS A 376 32.72 -7.05 3.47
CA LYS A 376 33.75 -8.08 3.65
C LYS A 376 33.37 -9.46 3.06
N TYR A 377 32.09 -9.66 2.75
CA TYR A 377 31.53 -10.94 2.34
C TYR A 377 31.06 -10.93 0.88
N LYS A 378 31.30 -9.83 0.17
CA LYS A 378 30.86 -9.63 -1.19
C LYS A 378 31.39 -10.75 -2.14
N GLY A 379 30.46 -11.36 -2.88
CA GLY A 379 30.76 -12.48 -3.79
C GLY A 379 31.09 -13.79 -3.08
N ARG A 380 30.68 -13.94 -1.82
CA ARG A 380 30.86 -15.15 -1.04
C ARG A 380 29.53 -15.88 -0.87
N ASP A 381 29.52 -17.17 -1.13
CA ASP A 381 28.38 -18.05 -0.90
C ASP A 381 28.52 -18.85 0.41
N PHE A 382 27.45 -19.47 0.85
CA PHE A 382 27.39 -20.48 1.93
C PHE A 382 27.87 -19.97 3.28
N PHE A 383 27.31 -18.85 3.74
CA PHE A 383 27.58 -18.31 5.06
C PHE A 383 26.34 -17.75 5.76
N ALA A 384 26.43 -17.59 7.07
CA ALA A 384 25.45 -16.84 7.85
C ALA A 384 26.14 -15.83 8.78
N LEU A 385 25.43 -14.75 9.07
CA LEU A 385 25.88 -13.70 9.97
C LEU A 385 24.87 -13.50 11.08
N ARG A 386 25.37 -13.28 12.29
CA ARG A 386 24.57 -12.80 13.41
C ARG A 386 25.19 -11.53 13.96
N PHE A 387 24.46 -10.42 13.84
CA PHE A 387 24.82 -9.14 14.45
C PHE A 387 24.06 -8.98 15.75
N THR A 388 24.76 -8.70 16.85
CA THR A 388 24.17 -8.51 18.17
C THR A 388 24.68 -7.24 18.81
N GLY A 389 23.81 -6.56 19.56
CA GLY A 389 24.16 -5.34 20.30
C GLY A 389 22.93 -4.65 20.85
N TYR A 390 22.99 -3.35 20.94
CA TYR A 390 21.90 -2.50 21.45
C TYR A 390 21.64 -1.35 20.49
N LEU A 391 20.37 -1.06 20.29
CA LEU A 391 19.88 0.11 19.55
C LEU A 391 19.41 1.17 20.54
N GLU A 392 19.89 2.40 20.42
CA GLU A 392 19.39 3.53 21.20
C GLU A 392 18.18 4.17 20.53
N VAL A 393 17.08 4.19 21.25
CA VAL A 393 15.79 4.72 20.85
C VAL A 393 15.59 6.09 21.50
N PRO A 394 15.39 7.18 20.71
CA PRO A 394 15.42 8.54 21.26
C PRO A 394 14.15 8.96 22.00
N ALA A 395 13.00 8.36 21.71
CA ALA A 395 11.70 8.73 22.29
C ALA A 395 10.75 7.54 22.38
N ASP A 396 9.79 7.61 23.30
CA ASP A 396 8.71 6.63 23.39
C ASP A 396 7.85 6.66 22.14
N GLY A 397 7.50 5.48 21.62
CA GLY A 397 6.53 5.33 20.53
C GLY A 397 6.70 4.08 19.71
N ILE A 398 6.01 4.03 18.57
CA ILE A 398 6.05 2.91 17.66
C ILE A 398 7.14 3.14 16.63
N TYR A 399 8.04 2.18 16.50
CA TYR A 399 9.10 2.16 15.51
C TYR A 399 8.80 1.11 14.44
N ALA A 400 8.99 1.50 13.19
CA ALA A 400 8.98 0.58 12.06
C ALA A 400 10.42 0.23 11.70
N PHE A 401 10.69 -1.06 11.50
CA PHE A 401 11.96 -1.59 11.01
C PHE A 401 11.74 -2.17 9.63
N TYR A 402 12.67 -1.91 8.73
CA TYR A 402 12.73 -2.42 7.38
C TYR A 402 13.98 -3.27 7.23
N LEU A 403 13.80 -4.51 6.84
CA LEU A 403 14.86 -5.47 6.64
C LEU A 403 14.85 -5.93 5.19
N THR A 404 15.90 -5.55 4.46
CA THR A 404 16.13 -5.97 3.08
C THR A 404 17.19 -7.04 3.09
N SER A 405 16.97 -8.16 2.43
CA SER A 405 17.99 -9.19 2.26
C SER A 405 17.79 -10.00 0.99
N ASP A 406 18.89 -10.52 0.51
CA ASP A 406 19.10 -11.60 -0.43
C ASP A 406 20.21 -12.49 0.18
N ASP A 407 19.98 -13.71 0.59
CA ASP A 407 18.73 -14.43 0.83
C ASP A 407 17.97 -13.99 2.09
N GLY A 408 17.81 -14.91 3.05
CA GLY A 408 16.94 -14.74 4.20
C GLY A 408 17.55 -14.01 5.39
N SER A 409 16.68 -13.31 6.13
CA SER A 409 17.07 -12.59 7.34
C SER A 409 15.95 -12.44 8.36
N ARG A 410 16.31 -12.22 9.62
CA ARG A 410 15.41 -11.91 10.74
C ARG A 410 15.95 -10.76 11.58
N LEU A 411 15.06 -9.89 12.05
CA LEU A 411 15.37 -8.82 12.99
C LEU A 411 14.56 -8.98 14.26
N SER A 412 15.22 -9.03 15.41
CA SER A 412 14.60 -9.09 16.72
C SER A 412 15.03 -7.91 17.60
N ILE A 413 14.09 -7.42 18.43
CA ILE A 413 14.35 -6.43 19.48
C ILE A 413 14.04 -7.10 20.83
N GLY A 414 15.06 -7.32 21.63
CA GLY A 414 14.98 -8.18 22.80
C GLY A 414 14.61 -9.60 22.40
N ASP A 415 13.54 -10.10 22.98
CA ASP A 415 12.94 -11.41 22.71
C ASP A 415 11.85 -11.41 21.62
N ARG A 416 11.53 -10.23 21.07
CA ARG A 416 10.45 -10.10 20.06
C ARG A 416 11.02 -10.13 18.65
N LEU A 417 10.59 -11.09 17.83
CA LEU A 417 10.80 -11.07 16.39
C LEU A 417 9.96 -9.93 15.79
N VAL A 418 10.65 -8.95 15.18
CA VAL A 418 10.02 -7.76 14.61
C VAL A 418 9.85 -7.90 13.11
N VAL A 419 10.87 -8.38 12.42
CA VAL A 419 10.80 -8.63 10.97
C VAL A 419 11.26 -10.05 10.69
N ASP A 420 10.41 -10.81 10.02
CA ASP A 420 10.72 -12.13 9.48
C ASP A 420 10.81 -12.05 7.96
N ASN A 421 12.03 -11.99 7.44
CA ASN A 421 12.35 -12.00 6.01
C ASN A 421 13.17 -13.24 5.67
N ASP A 422 12.81 -14.39 6.28
CA ASP A 422 13.51 -15.65 6.12
C ASP A 422 13.12 -16.41 4.86
N GLY A 423 14.00 -17.31 4.43
CA GLY A 423 13.84 -18.17 3.25
C GLY A 423 14.75 -17.78 2.09
N LEU A 424 14.70 -18.57 1.02
CA LEU A 424 15.43 -18.30 -0.23
C LEU A 424 14.62 -17.34 -1.10
N HIS A 425 15.15 -16.18 -1.38
CA HIS A 425 14.50 -15.16 -2.22
C HIS A 425 15.50 -14.12 -2.71
N PRO A 426 15.28 -13.51 -3.88
CA PRO A 426 16.06 -12.35 -4.31
C PRO A 426 15.84 -11.17 -3.35
N ALA A 427 16.57 -10.09 -3.50
CA ALA A 427 16.50 -8.93 -2.64
C ALA A 427 15.06 -8.44 -2.42
N VAL A 428 14.51 -8.71 -1.22
CA VAL A 428 13.17 -8.32 -0.77
C VAL A 428 13.26 -7.53 0.52
N THR A 429 12.43 -6.51 0.65
CA THR A 429 12.28 -5.74 1.89
C THR A 429 11.00 -6.14 2.59
N LYS A 430 11.09 -6.57 3.85
CA LYS A 430 9.94 -6.71 4.74
C LYS A 430 10.00 -5.70 5.87
N ARG A 431 8.84 -5.41 6.45
CA ARG A 431 8.68 -4.42 7.50
C ARG A 431 7.98 -5.02 8.72
N GLY A 432 8.39 -4.56 9.89
CA GLY A 432 7.72 -4.86 11.15
C GLY A 432 7.61 -3.63 12.04
N PHE A 433 6.73 -3.69 13.03
CA PHE A 433 6.48 -2.61 13.98
C PHE A 433 6.64 -3.10 15.41
N ILE A 434 7.17 -2.23 16.27
CA ILE A 434 7.27 -2.50 17.70
C ILE A 434 7.15 -1.20 18.48
N PRO A 435 6.28 -1.13 19.50
CA PRO A 435 6.30 -0.02 20.45
C PRO A 435 7.44 -0.17 21.43
N LEU A 436 8.25 0.90 21.56
CA LEU A 436 9.43 0.98 22.42
C LEU A 436 9.36 2.20 23.32
N LYS A 437 9.91 2.11 24.52
CA LYS A 437 10.26 3.26 25.36
C LYS A 437 11.64 3.79 24.98
N ALA A 438 11.91 5.05 25.25
CA ALA A 438 13.24 5.63 25.05
C ALA A 438 14.31 4.87 25.83
N GLY A 439 15.49 4.72 25.23
CA GLY A 439 16.63 4.02 25.83
C GLY A 439 17.23 2.94 24.93
N LYS A 440 18.08 2.10 25.49
CA LYS A 440 18.80 1.06 24.74
C LYS A 440 18.02 -0.26 24.74
N HIS A 441 17.84 -0.85 23.56
CA HIS A 441 17.17 -2.12 23.37
C HIS A 441 18.09 -3.11 22.70
N ALA A 442 18.18 -4.33 23.22
CA ALA A 442 18.91 -5.39 22.56
C ALA A 442 18.38 -5.59 21.12
N ILE A 443 19.28 -5.58 20.15
CA ILE A 443 18.98 -5.81 18.75
C ILE A 443 19.77 -7.03 18.26
N THR A 444 19.10 -7.90 17.52
CA THR A 444 19.72 -9.02 16.81
C THR A 444 19.27 -8.98 15.36
N VAL A 445 20.21 -8.99 14.43
CA VAL A 445 19.97 -9.21 13.01
C VAL A 445 20.68 -10.48 12.60
N ALA A 446 19.92 -11.43 12.12
CA ALA A 446 20.37 -12.72 11.60
C ALA A 446 20.20 -12.72 10.08
N TYR A 447 21.18 -13.23 9.37
CA TYR A 447 21.23 -13.28 7.91
C TYR A 447 21.89 -14.57 7.44
N PHE A 448 21.45 -15.11 6.33
CA PHE A 448 22.20 -16.16 5.63
C PHE A 448 22.20 -15.90 4.12
N GLU A 449 23.27 -16.37 3.49
CA GLU A 449 23.51 -16.36 2.05
C GLU A 449 23.77 -17.79 1.60
N ARG A 450 22.97 -18.28 0.66
CA ARG A 450 23.17 -19.57 0.05
C ARG A 450 24.03 -19.46 -1.19
N SER A 451 23.62 -18.67 -2.17
CA SER A 451 24.38 -18.44 -3.41
C SER A 451 23.74 -17.34 -4.25
N GLY A 452 24.56 -16.57 -4.94
CA GLY A 452 24.12 -15.57 -5.90
C GLY A 452 24.55 -14.16 -5.54
N ASP A 453 23.59 -13.23 -5.61
CA ASP A 453 23.79 -11.86 -5.16
C ASP A 453 23.50 -11.76 -3.66
N GLU A 454 24.34 -11.06 -2.93
CA GLU A 454 24.15 -10.82 -1.50
C GLU A 454 23.66 -9.40 -1.21
N ALA A 455 22.67 -9.29 -0.35
CA ALA A 455 22.16 -8.00 0.13
C ALA A 455 21.71 -8.04 1.60
N LEU A 456 22.07 -7.03 2.36
CA LEU A 456 21.54 -6.79 3.70
C LEU A 456 21.40 -5.28 3.93
N GLY A 457 20.18 -4.84 4.19
CA GLY A 457 19.86 -3.46 4.55
C GLY A 457 18.96 -3.39 5.77
N VAL A 458 19.33 -2.61 6.78
CA VAL A 458 18.54 -2.40 7.99
C VAL A 458 18.22 -0.93 8.12
N SER A 459 16.95 -0.60 7.99
CA SER A 459 16.46 0.78 8.12
C SER A 459 15.35 0.86 9.16
N TRP A 460 15.12 2.04 9.66
CA TRP A 460 14.10 2.29 10.67
C TRP A 460 13.45 3.67 10.51
N GLU A 461 12.32 3.86 11.14
CA GLU A 461 11.67 5.15 11.36
C GLU A 461 10.85 5.13 12.65
N GLY A 462 10.60 6.30 13.23
CA GLY A 462 9.78 6.42 14.42
C GLY A 462 9.77 7.86 14.97
N PRO A 463 9.28 8.07 16.19
CA PRO A 463 9.28 9.40 16.80
C PRO A 463 10.69 9.99 16.87
N GLY A 464 10.86 11.16 16.20
CA GLY A 464 12.16 11.82 16.09
C GLY A 464 13.15 11.18 15.11
N VAL A 465 12.77 10.11 14.43
CA VAL A 465 13.62 9.38 13.47
C VAL A 465 12.96 9.37 12.11
N LYS A 466 13.60 9.96 11.11
CA LYS A 466 13.19 9.87 9.70
C LYS A 466 13.56 8.49 9.15
N LYS A 467 12.74 7.98 8.22
CA LYS A 467 13.05 6.72 7.52
C LYS A 467 14.45 6.77 6.91
N GLY A 468 15.27 5.80 7.26
CA GLY A 468 16.63 5.66 6.75
C GLY A 468 17.41 4.53 7.44
N PRO A 469 18.64 4.26 6.98
CA PRO A 469 19.52 3.28 7.63
C PRO A 469 19.73 3.62 9.11
N ILE A 470 19.88 2.60 9.94
CA ILE A 470 20.25 2.80 11.36
C ILE A 470 21.67 3.33 11.40
N PRO A 471 21.91 4.55 11.93
CA PRO A 471 23.24 5.13 11.96
C PRO A 471 24.13 4.43 13.01
N ALA A 472 25.43 4.33 12.75
CA ALA A 472 26.40 3.75 13.67
C ALA A 472 26.36 4.38 15.08
N THR A 473 26.01 5.67 15.17
CA THR A 473 25.87 6.41 16.42
C THR A 473 24.72 5.93 17.32
N ALA A 474 23.75 5.21 16.76
CA ALA A 474 22.64 4.61 17.50
C ALA A 474 22.91 3.15 17.92
N LEU A 475 24.07 2.57 17.54
CA LEU A 475 24.39 1.16 17.75
C LEU A 475 25.52 1.00 18.79
N PHE A 476 25.32 0.07 19.73
CA PHE A 476 26.24 -0.19 20.82
C PHE A 476 26.45 -1.68 21.02
N ALA A 477 27.69 -2.09 21.22
CA ALA A 477 28.04 -3.42 21.68
C ALA A 477 28.01 -3.48 23.22
N ARG A 478 27.85 -4.69 23.77
CA ARG A 478 28.08 -4.93 25.19
C ARG A 478 29.57 -4.64 25.51
N GLY A 479 29.81 -3.75 26.42
CA GLY A 479 31.21 -3.48 26.89
C GLY A 479 31.83 -4.76 27.43
N ALA A 480 33.12 -4.92 27.20
CA ALA A 480 33.87 -5.97 27.87
C ALA A 480 33.80 -5.70 29.39
N GLY A 481 33.04 -6.50 30.11
CA GLY A 481 33.06 -6.48 31.56
C GLY A 481 34.50 -6.73 32.01
N ARG A 482 35.03 -5.79 32.84
CA ARG A 482 36.28 -6.02 33.55
C ARG A 482 36.10 -7.13 34.58
#